data_59de117945744496a1d2f25e22848332
#
_entry.id   59de117945744496a1d2f25e22848332
#
_cell.length_a   1.000
_cell.length_b   1.000
_cell.length_c   1.000
_cell.angle_alpha   90.00
_cell.angle_beta   90.00
_cell.angle_gamma   90.00
#
_symmetry.space_group_name_H-M   'P 1'
#
loop_
_entity.id
_entity.type
_entity.pdbx_description
1 polymer ?
#
loop_
_entity_poly.entity_id
_entity_poly.type
_entity_poly.pdbx_seq_one_letter_code
_entity_poly.pdbx_strand_id
1 'polypeptide(L)'
;MKTKHHGQMSESFLTAVFLSLSGGLQDAYTYLFRGKVFANAQTGNIVLLSANIMDGRWDKVLHYLVPLCAFALGVLAAEKMREHFQAMQRLHWRQLVVLGEVLLLFAVGFLPQSQNLLANAIVSFSCAMQVQAFRKVNGYAFASTMCIGDLRSGVEAFCIWRKSHEPHAKDRMVRYFGIIFLFALGAGCLLYTSPSPRDP
;
A
#
# COMPACT_ATOMS: atom_id res chain seq x y z
N MET A 1 -6.47 -35.02 15.32
CA MET A 1 -5.14 -34.61 14.81
C MET A 1 -5.29 -33.26 14.13
N LYS A 2 -4.89 -32.14 14.77
CA LYS A 2 -4.90 -30.80 14.15
C LYS A 2 -3.65 -30.71 13.27
N THR A 3 -3.80 -30.78 11.96
CA THR A 3 -2.74 -30.46 11.02
C THR A 3 -2.35 -28.99 11.24
N LYS A 4 -1.13 -28.75 11.74
CA LYS A 4 -0.50 -27.44 11.72
C LYS A 4 -0.38 -27.03 10.24
N HIS A 5 -1.30 -26.17 9.77
CA HIS A 5 -1.05 -25.43 8.54
C HIS A 5 0.17 -24.55 8.82
N HIS A 6 1.34 -24.93 8.28
CA HIS A 6 2.44 -24.01 8.11
C HIS A 6 1.95 -22.91 7.17
N GLY A 7 1.58 -21.75 7.73
CA GLY A 7 1.20 -20.59 6.94
C GLY A 7 2.33 -20.26 5.97
N GLN A 8 1.99 -19.97 4.73
CA GLN A 8 3.00 -19.56 3.74
C GLN A 8 3.75 -18.34 4.27
N MET A 9 5.08 -18.29 4.11
CA MET A 9 5.92 -17.15 4.53
C MET A 9 5.39 -15.80 3.99
N SER A 10 4.77 -15.82 2.81
CA SER A 10 4.11 -14.65 2.20
C SER A 10 2.89 -14.14 2.97
N GLU A 11 2.36 -14.89 3.92
CA GLU A 11 1.26 -14.51 4.82
C GLU A 11 1.76 -14.25 6.25
N SER A 12 3.07 -14.16 6.46
CA SER A 12 3.64 -13.90 7.77
C SER A 12 3.43 -12.44 8.20
N PHE A 13 3.33 -12.22 9.51
CA PHE A 13 3.26 -10.86 10.06
C PHE A 13 4.50 -10.03 9.70
N LEU A 14 5.68 -10.66 9.57
CA LEU A 14 6.91 -9.99 9.17
C LEU A 14 6.80 -9.41 7.75
N THR A 15 6.21 -10.13 6.82
CA THR A 15 5.92 -9.60 5.47
C THR A 15 5.01 -8.39 5.55
N ALA A 16 3.96 -8.44 6.39
CA ALA A 16 3.07 -7.29 6.60
C ALA A 16 3.80 -6.06 7.14
N VAL A 17 4.76 -6.25 8.07
CA VAL A 17 5.59 -5.16 8.61
C VAL A 17 6.33 -4.42 7.49
N PHE A 18 7.05 -5.14 6.64
CA PHE A 18 7.81 -4.53 5.54
C PHE A 18 6.90 -3.87 4.50
N LEU A 19 5.79 -4.51 4.14
CA LEU A 19 4.85 -3.97 3.18
C LEU A 19 4.16 -2.69 3.69
N SER A 20 3.83 -2.63 4.99
CA SER A 20 3.22 -1.44 5.60
C SER A 20 4.21 -0.28 5.68
N LEU A 21 5.45 -0.53 6.07
CA LEU A 21 6.52 0.47 6.04
C LEU A 21 6.74 1.02 4.62
N SER A 22 6.84 0.11 3.64
CA SER A 22 7.00 0.48 2.22
C SER A 22 5.81 1.32 1.73
N GLY A 23 4.58 0.90 2.05
CA GLY A 23 3.36 1.61 1.66
C GLY A 23 3.28 3.03 2.23
N GLY A 24 3.65 3.21 3.50
CA GLY A 24 3.72 4.53 4.13
C GLY A 24 4.77 5.43 3.49
N LEU A 25 5.95 4.88 3.20
CA LEU A 25 7.03 5.60 2.52
C LEU A 25 6.63 6.01 1.10
N GLN A 26 5.97 5.13 0.34
CA GLN A 26 5.49 5.38 -1.02
C GLN A 26 4.44 6.51 -1.05
N ASP A 27 3.46 6.50 -0.12
CA ASP A 27 2.46 7.56 -0.02
C ASP A 27 3.09 8.91 0.37
N ALA A 28 3.99 8.91 1.34
CA ALA A 28 4.72 10.12 1.72
C ALA A 28 5.58 10.65 0.57
N TYR A 29 6.27 9.78 -0.16
CA TYR A 29 7.09 10.16 -1.31
C TYR A 29 6.27 10.82 -2.42
N THR A 30 5.18 10.21 -2.83
CA THR A 30 4.36 10.78 -3.92
C THR A 30 3.66 12.05 -3.48
N TYR A 31 3.18 12.12 -2.24
CA TYR A 31 2.50 13.29 -1.73
C TYR A 31 3.43 14.49 -1.50
N LEU A 32 4.59 14.26 -0.88
CA LEU A 32 5.50 15.34 -0.49
C LEU A 32 6.40 15.81 -1.64
N PHE A 33 6.90 14.87 -2.46
CA PHE A 33 7.95 15.14 -3.44
C PHE A 33 7.50 15.05 -4.90
N ARG A 34 6.31 14.48 -5.17
CA ARG A 34 5.85 14.25 -6.56
C ARG A 34 4.50 14.93 -6.88
N GLY A 35 4.21 16.05 -6.20
CA GLY A 35 3.10 16.93 -6.59
C GLY A 35 1.77 16.62 -5.91
N LYS A 36 1.77 16.18 -4.64
CA LYS A 36 0.58 16.03 -3.79
C LYS A 36 -0.41 14.95 -4.26
N VAL A 37 0.09 13.86 -4.81
CA VAL A 37 -0.70 12.69 -5.22
C VAL A 37 -0.48 11.57 -4.21
N PHE A 38 -1.53 10.87 -3.82
CA PHE A 38 -1.41 9.66 -3.00
C PHE A 38 -1.24 8.42 -3.90
N ALA A 39 -0.24 7.58 -3.63
CA ALA A 39 -0.05 6.33 -4.36
C ALA A 39 -1.09 5.27 -3.96
N ASN A 40 -1.42 5.18 -2.67
CA ASN A 40 -2.34 4.19 -2.09
C ASN A 40 -3.71 4.78 -1.74
N ALA A 41 -3.75 6.00 -1.18
CA ALA A 41 -4.98 6.62 -0.71
C ALA A 41 -5.81 7.21 -1.86
N GLN A 42 -6.26 6.34 -2.79
CA GLN A 42 -6.97 6.75 -4.01
C GLN A 42 -8.26 7.55 -3.76
N THR A 43 -8.90 7.37 -2.59
CA THR A 43 -10.06 8.20 -2.21
C THR A 43 -9.70 9.69 -2.16
N GLY A 44 -8.51 10.03 -1.65
CA GLY A 44 -8.02 11.42 -1.67
C GLY A 44 -7.83 11.93 -3.10
N ASN A 45 -7.25 11.13 -3.98
CA ASN A 45 -7.07 11.48 -5.39
C ASN A 45 -8.41 11.69 -6.10
N ILE A 46 -9.45 10.88 -5.81
CA ILE A 46 -10.80 11.05 -6.37
C ILE A 46 -11.42 12.37 -5.94
N VAL A 47 -11.28 12.77 -4.67
CA VAL A 47 -11.79 14.05 -4.17
C VAL A 47 -11.07 15.23 -4.88
N LEU A 48 -9.74 15.16 -4.97
CA LEU A 48 -8.94 16.19 -5.63
C LEU A 48 -9.21 16.25 -7.15
N LEU A 49 -9.41 15.10 -7.79
CA LEU A 49 -9.84 15.00 -9.18
C LEU A 49 -11.18 15.72 -9.39
N SER A 50 -12.18 15.41 -8.57
CA SER A 50 -13.53 16.00 -8.67
C SER A 50 -13.50 17.51 -8.47
N ALA A 51 -12.75 18.01 -7.47
CA ALA A 51 -12.58 19.43 -7.23
C ALA A 51 -11.95 20.16 -8.44
N ASN A 52 -10.91 19.57 -9.05
CA ASN A 52 -10.25 20.18 -10.22
C ASN A 52 -11.13 20.14 -11.48
N ILE A 53 -12.01 19.14 -11.64
CA ILE A 53 -13.01 19.12 -12.73
C ILE A 53 -14.00 20.30 -12.55
N MET A 54 -14.52 20.49 -11.34
CA MET A 54 -15.46 21.56 -11.05
C MET A 54 -14.84 22.95 -11.21
N ASP A 55 -13.55 23.10 -10.94
CA ASP A 55 -12.79 24.33 -11.12
C ASP A 55 -12.30 24.55 -12.56
N GLY A 56 -12.57 23.62 -13.49
CA GLY A 56 -12.13 23.69 -14.90
C GLY A 56 -10.59 23.56 -15.10
N ARG A 57 -9.85 23.04 -14.12
CA ARG A 57 -8.39 22.91 -14.16
C ARG A 57 -7.96 21.57 -14.77
N TRP A 58 -8.08 21.46 -16.07
CA TRP A 58 -7.86 20.20 -16.83
C TRP A 58 -6.43 19.65 -16.75
N ASP A 59 -5.44 20.49 -16.57
CA ASP A 59 -4.04 20.10 -16.33
C ASP A 59 -3.92 19.29 -15.03
N LYS A 60 -4.61 19.70 -13.97
CA LYS A 60 -4.64 19.01 -12.67
C LYS A 60 -5.55 17.79 -12.68
N VAL A 61 -6.57 17.77 -13.54
CA VAL A 61 -7.43 16.58 -13.73
C VAL A 61 -6.58 15.38 -14.18
N LEU A 62 -5.73 15.56 -15.18
CA LEU A 62 -4.82 14.50 -15.64
C LEU A 62 -3.83 14.06 -14.56
N HIS A 63 -3.39 14.99 -13.73
CA HIS A 63 -2.46 14.73 -12.64
C HIS A 63 -2.99 13.70 -11.62
N TYR A 64 -4.30 13.69 -11.34
CA TYR A 64 -4.94 12.72 -10.45
C TYR A 64 -5.55 11.53 -11.19
N LEU A 65 -6.03 11.71 -12.41
CA LEU A 65 -6.65 10.64 -13.20
C LEU A 65 -5.63 9.56 -13.60
N VAL A 66 -4.44 9.96 -14.04
CA VAL A 66 -3.42 9.00 -14.51
C VAL A 66 -2.97 8.03 -13.41
N PRO A 67 -2.62 8.45 -12.18
CA PRO A 67 -2.32 7.54 -11.08
C PRO A 67 -3.49 6.64 -10.71
N LEU A 68 -4.74 7.13 -10.76
CA LEU A 68 -5.94 6.32 -10.51
C LEU A 68 -6.09 5.20 -11.56
N CYS A 69 -5.93 5.52 -12.84
CA CYS A 69 -5.94 4.52 -13.92
C CYS A 69 -4.77 3.53 -13.78
N ALA A 70 -3.57 4.02 -13.43
CA ALA A 70 -2.40 3.18 -13.20
C ALA A 70 -2.63 2.20 -12.04
N PHE A 71 -3.28 2.65 -10.96
CA PHE A 71 -3.69 1.78 -9.85
C PHE A 71 -4.63 0.66 -10.33
N ALA A 72 -5.66 0.99 -11.11
CA ALA A 72 -6.58 -0.01 -11.67
C ALA A 72 -5.85 -1.02 -12.56
N LEU A 73 -4.92 -0.56 -13.39
CA LEU A 73 -4.09 -1.43 -14.23
C LEU A 73 -3.17 -2.32 -13.40
N GLY A 74 -2.64 -1.83 -12.28
CA GLY A 74 -1.84 -2.62 -11.33
C GLY A 74 -2.61 -3.77 -10.70
N VAL A 75 -3.88 -3.52 -10.31
CA VAL A 75 -4.79 -4.59 -9.84
C VAL A 75 -5.00 -5.64 -10.92
N LEU A 76 -5.29 -5.22 -12.16
CA LEU A 76 -5.47 -6.13 -13.30
C LEU A 76 -4.21 -6.95 -13.60
N ALA A 77 -3.04 -6.32 -13.55
CA ALA A 77 -1.76 -6.99 -13.76
C ALA A 77 -1.50 -8.06 -12.70
N ALA A 78 -1.74 -7.74 -11.42
CA ALA A 78 -1.56 -8.69 -10.32
C ALA A 78 -2.53 -9.89 -10.42
N GLU A 79 -3.79 -9.67 -10.84
CA GLU A 79 -4.74 -10.77 -11.07
C GLU A 79 -4.29 -11.67 -12.23
N LYS A 80 -3.87 -11.10 -13.35
CA LYS A 80 -3.32 -11.88 -14.47
C LYS A 80 -2.07 -12.66 -14.09
N MET A 81 -1.16 -12.03 -13.30
CA MET A 81 0.01 -12.73 -12.78
C MET A 81 -0.39 -13.90 -11.87
N ARG A 82 -1.39 -13.71 -11.02
CA ARG A 82 -1.93 -14.79 -10.18
C ARG A 82 -2.46 -15.93 -11.04
N GLU A 83 -3.31 -15.66 -12.02
CA GLU A 83 -3.91 -16.68 -12.90
C GLU A 83 -2.85 -17.46 -13.67
N HIS A 84 -1.85 -16.78 -14.21
CA HIS A 84 -0.83 -17.41 -15.04
C HIS A 84 0.22 -18.18 -14.23
N PHE A 85 0.66 -17.64 -13.09
CA PHE A 85 1.77 -18.20 -12.31
C PHE A 85 1.33 -18.98 -11.05
N GLN A 86 0.03 -19.08 -10.76
CA GLN A 86 -0.47 -19.79 -9.58
C GLN A 86 -0.06 -21.27 -9.55
N ALA A 87 0.12 -21.91 -10.70
CA ALA A 87 0.51 -23.32 -10.85
C ALA A 87 2.03 -23.57 -10.80
N MET A 88 2.86 -22.53 -10.78
CA MET A 88 4.31 -22.68 -10.76
C MET A 88 4.82 -23.13 -9.40
N GLN A 89 5.52 -24.28 -9.36
CA GLN A 89 6.04 -24.88 -8.12
C GLN A 89 7.34 -24.24 -7.60
N ARG A 90 8.13 -23.60 -8.46
CA ARG A 90 9.48 -23.10 -8.10
C ARG A 90 9.52 -21.66 -7.60
N LEU A 91 8.68 -20.77 -8.15
CA LEU A 91 8.58 -19.36 -7.74
C LEU A 91 7.12 -19.05 -7.44
N HIS A 92 6.87 -18.59 -6.23
CA HIS A 92 5.52 -18.16 -5.87
C HIS A 92 5.21 -16.83 -6.57
N TRP A 93 4.06 -16.72 -7.25
CA TRP A 93 3.67 -15.53 -8.01
C TRP A 93 3.77 -14.21 -7.20
N ARG A 94 3.56 -14.27 -5.88
CA ARG A 94 3.73 -13.11 -4.98
C ARG A 94 5.18 -12.61 -4.92
N GLN A 95 6.17 -13.49 -5.06
CA GLN A 95 7.58 -13.09 -5.12
C GLN A 95 7.90 -12.34 -6.41
N LEU A 96 7.26 -12.73 -7.53
CA LEU A 96 7.38 -12.01 -8.80
C LEU A 96 6.77 -10.62 -8.69
N VAL A 97 5.64 -10.46 -7.99
CA VAL A 97 5.03 -9.15 -7.73
C VAL A 97 5.99 -8.26 -6.94
N VAL A 98 6.56 -8.76 -5.83
CA VAL A 98 7.53 -7.99 -5.03
C VAL A 98 8.78 -7.65 -5.83
N LEU A 99 9.30 -8.57 -6.63
CA LEU A 99 10.44 -8.29 -7.50
C LEU A 99 10.11 -7.19 -8.51
N GLY A 100 8.95 -7.26 -9.14
CA GLY A 100 8.46 -6.21 -10.04
C GLY A 100 8.34 -4.86 -9.34
N GLU A 101 7.76 -4.84 -8.14
CA GLU A 101 7.67 -3.63 -7.30
C GLU A 101 9.05 -3.03 -7.02
N VAL A 102 10.02 -3.84 -6.57
CA VAL A 102 11.39 -3.37 -6.29
C VAL A 102 12.02 -2.75 -7.52
N LEU A 103 11.91 -3.39 -8.70
CA LEU A 103 12.46 -2.87 -9.95
C LEU A 103 11.78 -1.56 -10.39
N LEU A 104 10.46 -1.48 -10.27
CA LEU A 104 9.70 -0.28 -10.60
C LEU A 104 10.04 0.89 -9.68
N LEU A 105 10.10 0.66 -8.38
CA LEU A 105 10.46 1.70 -7.40
C LEU A 105 11.93 2.14 -7.56
N PHE A 106 12.82 1.21 -7.85
CA PHE A 106 14.21 1.52 -8.16
C PHE A 106 14.31 2.44 -9.40
N ALA A 107 13.58 2.13 -10.47
CA ALA A 107 13.51 2.96 -11.66
C ALA A 107 12.95 4.37 -11.38
N VAL A 108 11.92 4.47 -10.53
CA VAL A 108 11.34 5.77 -10.10
C VAL A 108 12.38 6.65 -9.40
N GLY A 109 13.34 6.06 -8.68
CA GLY A 109 14.42 6.79 -8.01
C GLY A 109 15.28 7.63 -8.97
N PHE A 110 15.37 7.26 -10.24
CA PHE A 110 16.13 7.98 -11.27
C PHE A 110 15.30 8.99 -12.06
N LEU A 111 13.98 9.05 -11.86
CA LEU A 111 13.12 9.97 -12.59
C LEU A 111 13.27 11.41 -12.08
N PRO A 112 13.52 12.39 -12.97
CA PRO A 112 13.59 13.79 -12.59
C PRO A 112 12.23 14.32 -12.16
N GLN A 113 12.22 15.47 -11.45
CA GLN A 113 10.98 16.12 -10.97
C GLN A 113 10.05 16.56 -12.13
N SER A 114 10.58 16.78 -13.32
CA SER A 114 9.76 17.09 -14.51
C SER A 114 8.84 15.92 -14.93
N GLN A 115 9.13 14.71 -14.48
CA GLN A 115 8.36 13.49 -14.81
C GLN A 115 7.50 12.99 -13.63
N ASN A 116 6.99 13.90 -12.80
CA ASN A 116 6.18 13.55 -11.63
C ASN A 116 4.94 12.74 -12.01
N LEU A 117 4.29 13.01 -13.13
CA LEU A 117 3.12 12.25 -13.58
C LEU A 117 3.47 10.78 -13.83
N LEU A 118 4.58 10.50 -14.50
CA LEU A 118 5.06 9.14 -14.75
C LEU A 118 5.48 8.46 -13.44
N ALA A 119 6.21 9.16 -12.57
CA ALA A 119 6.60 8.63 -11.27
C ALA A 119 5.40 8.22 -10.42
N ASN A 120 4.38 9.10 -10.33
CA ASN A 120 3.14 8.82 -9.60
C ASN A 120 2.37 7.64 -10.20
N ALA A 121 2.33 7.52 -11.53
CA ALA A 121 1.68 6.40 -12.20
C ALA A 121 2.38 5.07 -11.88
N ILE A 122 3.72 5.03 -11.95
CA ILE A 122 4.49 3.82 -11.65
C ILE A 122 4.34 3.41 -10.19
N VAL A 123 4.42 4.37 -9.24
CA VAL A 123 4.27 4.07 -7.82
C VAL A 123 2.85 3.58 -7.52
N SER A 124 1.80 4.24 -8.06
CA SER A 124 0.41 3.81 -7.87
C SER A 124 0.14 2.41 -8.46
N PHE A 125 0.70 2.11 -9.63
CA PHE A 125 0.65 0.78 -10.25
C PHE A 125 1.30 -0.27 -9.34
N SER A 126 2.50 0.01 -8.83
CA SER A 126 3.26 -0.87 -7.93
C SER A 126 2.51 -1.13 -6.62
N CYS A 127 1.99 -0.07 -5.99
CA CYS A 127 1.14 -0.18 -4.80
C CYS A 127 -0.08 -1.07 -5.01
N ALA A 128 -0.76 -0.92 -6.16
CA ALA A 128 -1.93 -1.72 -6.50
C ALA A 128 -1.58 -3.20 -6.64
N MET A 129 -0.46 -3.52 -7.27
CA MET A 129 0.04 -4.90 -7.36
C MET A 129 0.31 -5.49 -5.97
N GLN A 130 0.95 -4.73 -5.08
CA GLN A 130 1.21 -5.14 -3.70
C GLN A 130 -0.08 -5.41 -2.93
N VAL A 131 -1.04 -4.48 -2.95
CA VAL A 131 -2.33 -4.62 -2.27
C VAL A 131 -3.09 -5.84 -2.75
N GLN A 132 -3.10 -6.08 -4.07
CA GLN A 132 -3.81 -7.20 -4.66
C GLN A 132 -3.13 -8.54 -4.35
N ALA A 133 -1.79 -8.59 -4.32
CA ALA A 133 -1.04 -9.81 -4.03
C ALA A 133 -1.11 -10.21 -2.55
N PHE A 134 -1.15 -9.25 -1.63
CA PHE A 134 -1.06 -9.47 -0.19
C PHE A 134 -2.36 -9.10 0.55
N ARG A 135 -3.49 -9.64 0.09
CA ARG A 135 -4.83 -9.37 0.64
C ARG A 135 -5.11 -10.02 1.98
N LYS A 136 -4.29 -10.98 2.41
CA LYS A 136 -4.46 -11.74 3.67
C LYS A 136 -3.13 -11.92 4.38
N VAL A 137 -3.14 -11.73 5.71
CA VAL A 137 -2.04 -12.07 6.61
C VAL A 137 -2.57 -12.97 7.72
N ASN A 138 -1.99 -14.14 7.90
CA ASN A 138 -2.43 -15.15 8.87
C ASN A 138 -3.93 -15.47 8.77
N GLY A 139 -4.50 -15.47 7.57
CA GLY A 139 -5.91 -15.74 7.33
C GLY A 139 -6.87 -14.56 7.56
N TYR A 140 -6.39 -13.44 8.09
CA TYR A 140 -7.19 -12.21 8.26
C TYR A 140 -7.08 -11.32 7.02
N ALA A 141 -8.21 -10.67 6.67
CA ALA A 141 -8.19 -9.64 5.64
C ALA A 141 -7.21 -8.53 6.05
N PHE A 142 -6.28 -8.23 5.18
CA PHE A 142 -5.20 -7.30 5.41
C PHE A 142 -5.06 -6.38 4.20
N ALA A 143 -4.88 -5.11 4.47
CA ALA A 143 -4.53 -4.16 3.44
C ALA A 143 -3.35 -3.34 3.94
N SER A 144 -2.14 -3.69 3.50
CA SER A 144 -0.87 -3.07 3.92
C SER A 144 -0.85 -1.55 3.82
N THR A 145 -1.77 -0.98 3.05
CA THR A 145 -1.79 0.44 2.67
C THR A 145 -3.15 1.10 2.89
N MET A 146 -4.17 0.35 3.35
CA MET A 146 -5.51 0.89 3.62
C MET A 146 -5.78 1.00 5.11
N CYS A 147 -5.10 1.93 5.78
CA CYS A 147 -5.16 2.12 7.23
C CYS A 147 -6.58 2.26 7.80
N ILE A 148 -7.56 2.76 7.00
CA ILE A 148 -8.94 2.92 7.45
C ILE A 148 -9.63 1.58 7.68
N GLY A 149 -9.35 0.57 6.84
CA GLY A 149 -9.87 -0.79 7.01
C GLY A 149 -9.29 -1.47 8.25
N ASP A 150 -7.99 -1.29 8.45
CA ASP A 150 -7.28 -1.81 9.63
C ASP A 150 -7.71 -1.11 10.92
N LEU A 151 -7.94 0.20 10.89
CA LEU A 151 -8.47 0.97 12.01
C LEU A 151 -9.85 0.43 12.45
N ARG A 152 -10.77 0.26 11.48
CA ARG A 152 -12.09 -0.30 11.75
C ARG A 152 -11.99 -1.69 12.39
N SER A 153 -11.18 -2.58 11.79
CA SER A 153 -11.01 -3.95 12.28
C SER A 153 -10.31 -4.01 13.65
N GLY A 154 -9.37 -3.09 13.89
CA GLY A 154 -8.68 -2.92 15.16
C GLY A 154 -9.61 -2.49 16.28
N VAL A 155 -10.49 -1.50 16.02
CA VAL A 155 -11.50 -1.03 17.00
C VAL A 155 -12.54 -2.13 17.28
N GLU A 156 -13.01 -2.83 16.25
CA GLU A 156 -13.90 -3.98 16.41
C GLU A 156 -13.28 -5.05 17.31
N ALA A 157 -12.04 -5.42 17.06
CA ALA A 157 -11.30 -6.40 17.87
C ALA A 157 -11.11 -5.91 19.33
N PHE A 158 -10.86 -4.61 19.53
CA PHE A 158 -10.78 -3.99 20.84
C PHE A 158 -12.12 -4.13 21.61
N CYS A 159 -13.26 -3.84 20.97
CA CYS A 159 -14.58 -3.98 21.58
C CYS A 159 -14.87 -5.43 21.97
N ILE A 160 -14.53 -6.41 21.13
CA ILE A 160 -14.68 -7.83 21.43
C ILE A 160 -13.80 -8.20 22.61
N TRP A 161 -12.53 -7.83 22.61
CA TRP A 161 -11.60 -8.11 23.69
C TRP A 161 -12.07 -7.53 25.03
N ARG A 162 -12.56 -6.30 25.02
CA ARG A 162 -13.08 -5.64 26.24
C ARG A 162 -14.29 -6.34 26.84
N LYS A 163 -15.12 -6.96 25.99
CA LYS A 163 -16.35 -7.66 26.42
C LYS A 163 -16.09 -9.10 26.86
N SER A 164 -15.25 -9.83 26.13
CA SER A 164 -15.07 -11.28 26.31
C SER A 164 -13.71 -11.66 26.90
N HIS A 165 -12.75 -10.72 27.00
CA HIS A 165 -11.34 -10.97 27.36
C HIS A 165 -10.67 -12.06 26.53
N GLU A 166 -11.17 -12.28 25.31
CA GLU A 166 -10.67 -13.33 24.42
C GLU A 166 -9.24 -13.01 23.93
N PRO A 167 -8.25 -13.91 24.15
CA PRO A 167 -6.85 -13.66 23.76
C PRO A 167 -6.68 -13.42 22.26
N HIS A 168 -7.45 -14.12 21.41
CA HIS A 168 -7.41 -13.94 19.97
C HIS A 168 -7.88 -12.55 19.52
N ALA A 169 -8.87 -11.96 20.20
CA ALA A 169 -9.32 -10.60 19.91
C ALA A 169 -8.24 -9.57 20.25
N LYS A 170 -7.51 -9.76 21.36
CA LYS A 170 -6.36 -8.92 21.74
C LYS A 170 -5.25 -8.99 20.71
N ASP A 171 -4.88 -10.20 20.25
CA ASP A 171 -3.84 -10.39 19.25
C ASP A 171 -4.21 -9.70 17.91
N ARG A 172 -5.46 -9.84 17.46
CA ARG A 172 -5.98 -9.14 16.29
C ARG A 172 -5.89 -7.62 16.44
N MET A 173 -6.33 -7.08 17.55
CA MET A 173 -6.27 -5.65 17.86
C MET A 173 -4.84 -5.13 17.76
N VAL A 174 -3.88 -5.78 18.43
CA VAL A 174 -2.47 -5.38 18.43
C VAL A 174 -1.89 -5.41 17.02
N ARG A 175 -2.22 -6.40 16.21
CA ARG A 175 -1.75 -6.51 14.82
C ARG A 175 -2.27 -5.38 13.95
N TYR A 176 -3.57 -5.08 13.98
CA TYR A 176 -4.14 -4.00 13.18
C TYR A 176 -3.59 -2.62 13.56
N PHE A 177 -3.53 -2.30 14.85
CA PHE A 177 -2.92 -1.04 15.29
C PHE A 177 -1.41 -0.99 15.02
N GLY A 178 -0.71 -2.12 15.15
CA GLY A 178 0.70 -2.23 14.81
C GLY A 178 0.98 -1.91 13.34
N ILE A 179 0.12 -2.38 12.43
CA ILE A 179 0.21 -2.10 10.99
C ILE A 179 0.04 -0.61 10.70
N ILE A 180 -0.97 0.03 11.31
CA ILE A 180 -1.19 1.48 11.16
C ILE A 180 0.02 2.25 11.68
N PHE A 181 0.56 1.86 12.83
CA PHE A 181 1.76 2.47 13.39
C PHE A 181 2.98 2.32 12.45
N LEU A 182 3.17 1.13 11.88
CA LEU A 182 4.26 0.87 10.93
C LEU A 182 4.11 1.66 9.63
N PHE A 183 2.89 1.80 9.13
CA PHE A 183 2.62 2.67 7.98
C PHE A 183 2.97 4.13 8.30
N ALA A 184 2.52 4.64 9.44
CA ALA A 184 2.83 5.99 9.88
C ALA A 184 4.35 6.20 10.09
N LEU A 185 5.04 5.18 10.61
CA LEU A 185 6.50 5.20 10.78
C LEU A 185 7.20 5.25 9.40
N GLY A 186 6.77 4.46 8.42
CA GLY A 186 7.28 4.48 7.06
C GLY A 186 7.12 5.86 6.41
N ALA A 187 5.95 6.48 6.56
CA ALA A 187 5.70 7.84 6.08
C ALA A 187 6.59 8.88 6.81
N GLY A 188 6.74 8.73 8.13
CA GLY A 188 7.55 9.64 8.95
C GLY A 188 9.05 9.55 8.66
N CYS A 189 9.58 8.36 8.38
CA CYS A 189 10.99 8.17 8.04
C CYS A 189 11.45 9.04 6.87
N LEU A 190 10.61 9.19 5.85
CA LEU A 190 10.94 9.98 4.68
C LEU A 190 11.04 11.48 5.00
N LEU A 191 10.19 11.99 5.88
CA LEU A 191 10.23 13.37 6.34
C LEU A 191 11.53 13.70 7.10
N TYR A 192 12.08 12.73 7.81
CA TYR A 192 13.30 12.92 8.61
C TYR A 192 14.58 12.82 7.79
N THR A 193 14.54 12.07 6.68
CA THR A 193 15.71 11.84 5.80
C THR A 193 15.81 12.86 4.65
N SER A 194 14.78 13.69 4.46
CA SER A 194 14.77 14.70 3.40
C SER A 194 15.26 16.05 3.93
N PRO A 195 16.05 16.82 3.14
CA PRO A 195 16.36 18.20 3.47
C PRO A 195 15.06 18.96 3.72
N SER A 196 14.99 19.65 4.85
CA SER A 196 13.81 20.43 5.20
C SER A 196 13.54 21.48 4.10
N PRO A 197 12.28 21.61 3.59
CA PRO A 197 11.94 22.73 2.72
C PRO A 197 12.03 24.10 3.44
N ARG A 198 12.45 24.12 4.71
CA ARG A 198 12.61 25.30 5.55
C ARG A 198 14.06 25.77 5.66
N ASP A 199 15.00 25.02 5.12
CA ASP A 199 16.38 25.49 5.03
C ASP A 199 16.51 26.35 3.77
N PRO A 200 16.91 27.66 3.91
CA PRO A 200 16.97 28.61 2.81
C PRO A 200 18.03 28.25 1.78
#